data_9d930efe4db442fbf2cb885d5fb327fa
#
_entry.id   9d930efe4db442fbf2cb885d5fb327fa
#
_cell.length_a   1.000
_cell.length_b   1.000
_cell.length_c   1.000
_cell.angle_alpha   90.00
_cell.angle_beta   90.00
_cell.angle_gamma   90.00
#
_symmetry.space_group_name_H-M   'P 1'
#
loop_
_entity.id
_entity.type
_entity.pdbx_description
1 polymer ?
#
loop_
_entity_poly.entity_id
_entity_poly.type
_entity_poly.pdbx_seq_one_letter_code
_entity_poly.pdbx_strand_id
1 'polypeptide(L)' 'MDKRDRFLAELRDGAKARGLAFKVEKARGKGGHALVWVGPRWTTIPSRDIDPKTARKIRRALGL' A
#
# COMPACT_ATOMS: atom_id res chain seq x y z
N MET A 1 11.68 11.53 -2.35
CA MET A 1 10.67 10.52 -2.03
C MET A 1 10.55 9.56 -3.21
N ASP A 2 10.67 8.26 -2.97
CA ASP A 2 10.61 7.30 -4.08
C ASP A 2 9.14 7.00 -4.44
N LYS A 3 8.97 6.23 -5.52
CA LYS A 3 7.64 5.93 -6.03
C LYS A 3 6.79 5.16 -5.04
N ARG A 4 7.43 4.27 -4.28
CA ARG A 4 6.71 3.49 -3.28
C ARG A 4 6.19 4.37 -2.16
N ASP A 5 7.03 5.28 -1.64
CA ASP A 5 6.62 6.18 -0.58
C ASP A 5 5.47 7.09 -1.02
N ARG A 6 5.54 7.56 -2.25
CA ARG A 6 4.46 8.38 -2.82
C ARG A 6 3.17 7.59 -2.92
N PHE A 7 3.26 6.34 -3.37
CA PHE A 7 2.10 5.48 -3.49
C PHE A 7 1.49 5.18 -2.12
N LEU A 8 2.34 4.91 -1.13
CA LEU A 8 1.86 4.67 0.23
C LEU A 8 1.14 5.89 0.80
N ALA A 9 1.65 7.09 0.51
CA ALA A 9 0.99 8.33 0.93
C ALA A 9 -0.40 8.46 0.29
N GLU A 10 -0.53 8.09 -0.98
CA GLU A 10 -1.82 8.11 -1.67
C GLU A 10 -2.80 7.13 -1.03
N LEU A 11 -2.34 5.93 -0.69
CA LEU A 11 -3.18 4.94 -0.04
C LEU A 11 -3.63 5.42 1.33
N ARG A 12 -2.72 6.04 2.08
CA ARG A 12 -3.03 6.59 3.39
C ARG A 12 -4.12 7.66 3.27
N ASP A 13 -3.98 8.55 2.32
CA ASP A 13 -4.96 9.61 2.11
C ASP A 13 -6.31 9.03 1.71
N GLY A 14 -6.32 8.01 0.86
CA GLY A 14 -7.55 7.34 0.46
C GLY A 14 -8.24 6.65 1.63
N ALA A 15 -7.47 5.99 2.50
CA ALA A 15 -8.01 5.35 3.68
C ALA A 15 -8.61 6.38 4.63
N LYS A 16 -7.88 7.47 4.84
CA LYS A 16 -8.33 8.55 5.72
C LYS A 16 -9.63 9.17 5.21
N ALA A 17 -9.72 9.38 3.90
CA ALA A 17 -10.92 9.94 3.31
C ALA A 17 -12.15 9.04 3.53
N ARG A 18 -11.93 7.75 3.71
CA ARG A 18 -13.00 6.78 3.95
C ARG A 18 -13.19 6.46 5.43
N GLY A 19 -12.43 7.10 6.31
CA GLY A 19 -12.52 6.84 7.73
C GLY A 19 -11.96 5.47 8.14
N LEU A 20 -11.05 4.93 7.36
CA LEU A 20 -10.45 3.63 7.63
C LEU A 20 -9.05 3.77 8.21
N ALA A 21 -8.69 2.83 9.09
CA ALA A 21 -7.35 2.79 9.66
C ALA A 21 -6.34 2.42 8.57
N PHE A 22 -5.16 2.99 8.66
CA PHE A 22 -4.08 2.71 7.72
C PHE A 22 -2.83 2.29 8.49
N LYS A 23 -2.22 1.20 8.07
CA LYS A 23 -1.01 0.72 8.69
C LYS A 23 -0.09 0.14 7.63
N VAL A 24 1.19 0.40 7.78
CA VAL A 24 2.22 -0.17 6.91
C VAL A 24 3.26 -0.84 7.77
N GLU A 25 3.65 -2.04 7.39
CA GLU A 25 4.72 -2.76 8.04
C GLU A 25 5.71 -3.21 6.98
N LYS A 26 6.91 -2.68 7.05
CA LYS A 26 7.96 -3.08 6.13
C LYS A 26 8.45 -4.45 6.52
N ALA A 27 8.42 -5.37 5.56
CA ALA A 27 8.85 -6.73 5.82
C ALA A 27 10.32 -6.76 6.19
N ARG A 28 10.64 -7.53 7.20
CA ARG A 28 12.02 -7.77 7.59
C ARG A 28 12.54 -8.94 6.77
N GLY A 29 13.78 -8.82 6.29
CA GLY A 29 14.44 -9.89 5.60
C GLY A 29 14.32 -9.81 4.11
N LYS A 30 14.21 -10.97 3.48
CA LYS A 30 14.32 -11.08 2.03
C LYS A 30 13.14 -10.47 1.29
N GLY A 31 13.43 -9.86 0.15
CA GLY A 31 12.44 -9.41 -0.77
C GLY A 31 11.95 -7.99 -0.60
N GLY A 32 12.13 -7.39 0.55
CA GLY A 32 11.80 -5.99 0.75
C GLY A 32 10.35 -5.62 0.51
N HIS A 33 9.42 -6.58 0.53
CA HIS A 33 8.00 -6.30 0.39
C HIS A 33 7.46 -5.69 1.67
N ALA A 34 6.46 -4.84 1.54
CA ALA A 34 5.78 -4.25 2.69
C ALA A 34 4.36 -4.78 2.78
N LEU A 35 3.84 -4.83 3.99
CA LEU A 35 2.43 -5.16 4.22
C LEU A 35 1.68 -3.88 4.49
N VAL A 36 0.49 -3.75 3.90
CA VAL A 36 -0.35 -2.57 4.08
C VAL A 36 -1.75 -3.01 4.49
N TRP A 37 -2.26 -2.35 5.51
CA TRP A 37 -3.63 -2.58 5.98
C TRP A 37 -4.44 -1.33 5.79
N VAL A 38 -5.66 -1.49 5.26
CA VAL A 38 -6.64 -0.41 5.15
C VAL A 38 -7.94 -0.97 5.71
N GLY A 39 -8.27 -0.58 6.94
CA GLY A 39 -9.38 -1.17 7.66
C GLY A 39 -9.18 -2.68 7.81
N PRO A 40 -10.17 -3.51 7.44
CA PRO A 40 -10.03 -4.97 7.56
C PRO A 40 -9.29 -5.62 6.41
N ARG A 41 -8.88 -4.85 5.41
CA ARG A 41 -8.22 -5.39 4.22
C ARG A 41 -6.72 -5.20 4.28
N TRP A 42 -5.99 -6.09 3.64
CA TRP A 42 -4.54 -5.97 3.58
C TRP A 42 -4.00 -6.57 2.27
N THR A 43 -2.81 -6.12 1.91
CA THR A 43 -2.12 -6.68 0.75
C THR A 43 -0.62 -6.41 0.88
N THR A 44 0.16 -7.00 -0.01
CA THR A 44 1.59 -6.75 -0.04
C THR A 44 1.91 -5.72 -1.12
N ILE A 45 2.97 -4.96 -0.90
CA ILE A 45 3.45 -3.97 -1.85
C ILE A 45 4.91 -4.29 -2.20
N PRO A 46 5.27 -4.36 -3.49
CA PRO A 46 6.66 -4.61 -3.87
C PRO A 46 7.58 -3.48 -3.41
N SER A 47 8.83 -3.81 -3.18
CA SER A 47 9.83 -2.82 -2.77
C SER A 47 10.32 -1.97 -3.93
N ARG A 48 10.05 -2.38 -5.15
CA ARG A 48 10.52 -1.69 -6.36
C ARG A 48 9.41 -0.88 -7.01
N ASP A 49 9.66 -0.46 -8.23
CA ASP A 49 8.71 0.33 -8.98
C ASP A 49 7.32 -0.33 -9.00
N ILE A 50 6.34 0.50 -8.74
CA ILE A 50 4.95 0.07 -8.79
C ILE A 50 4.38 0.62 -10.08
N ASP A 51 4.17 -0.25 -11.07
CA ASP A 51 3.60 0.19 -12.33
C ASP A 51 2.09 0.43 -12.17
N PRO A 52 1.47 1.11 -13.14
CA PRO A 52 0.03 1.44 -13.02
C PRO A 52 -0.87 0.22 -12.84
N LYS A 53 -0.51 -0.90 -13.45
CA LYS A 53 -1.28 -2.13 -13.35
C LYS A 53 -1.22 -2.70 -11.94
N THR A 54 -0.01 -2.75 -11.36
CA THR A 54 0.18 -3.23 -10.00
C THR A 54 -0.50 -2.31 -9.01
N ALA A 55 -0.39 -0.99 -9.20
CA ALA A 55 -1.05 -0.01 -8.34
C ALA A 55 -2.55 -0.22 -8.30
N ARG A 56 -3.14 -0.49 -9.46
CA ARG A 56 -4.58 -0.73 -9.58
C ARG A 56 -4.99 -1.98 -8.81
N LYS A 57 -4.22 -3.05 -8.94
CA LYS A 57 -4.49 -4.28 -8.19
C LYS A 57 -4.44 -4.05 -6.69
N ILE A 58 -3.45 -3.32 -6.23
CA ILE A 58 -3.29 -3.03 -4.81
C ILE A 58 -4.47 -2.21 -4.30
N ARG A 59 -4.86 -1.18 -5.02
CA ARG A 59 -6.01 -0.36 -4.62
C ARG A 59 -7.28 -1.19 -4.55
N ARG A 60 -7.48 -2.07 -5.51
CA ARG A 60 -8.64 -2.95 -5.52
C ARG A 60 -8.64 -3.89 -4.32
N ALA A 61 -7.48 -4.46 -3.99
CA ALA A 61 -7.35 -5.35 -2.85
C ALA A 61 -7.68 -4.65 -1.54
N LEU A 62 -7.37 -3.37 -1.46
CA LEU A 62 -7.62 -2.56 -0.26
C LEU A 62 -8.98 -1.87 -0.26
N GLY A 63 -9.74 -2.01 -1.33
CA GLY A 63 -11.04 -1.37 -1.42
C GLY A 63 -10.98 0.12 -1.70
N LEU A 64 -9.87 0.55 -2.25
CA LEU A 64 -9.67 1.98 -2.60
C LEU A 64 -9.85 2.22 -4.14
#